data_404d078d73d3bd26b7da7ef6e643bd9e
#
_entry.id   404d078d73d3bd26b7da7ef6e643bd9e
#
_cell.length_a   1.000
_cell.length_b   1.000
_cell.length_c   1.000
_cell.angle_alpha   90.00
_cell.angle_beta   90.00
_cell.angle_gamma   90.00
#
_symmetry.space_group_name_H-M   'P 1'
#
loop_
_entity.id
_entity.type
_entity.pdbx_description
1 polymer ?
#
loop_
_entity_poly.entity_id
_entity_poly.type
_entity_poly.pdbx_seq_one_letter_code
_entity_poly.pdbx_strand_id
1 'polypeptide(L)'
;MSNLSNNRLNTTVTAAQITAVKTALQTISTNLPFLTGLTTEERIALPAINVNNKAFTEDAINAAVNNTALIPSYVNVPNMQNDLTLFTQLDEIILLVKQLLEQQEDTQLLALSEEYTSALAVNKLNGSAADAGVH
;
A
#
# COMPACT_ATOMS: atom_id res chain seq x y z
N MET A 1 -28.81 -0.54 -3.89
CA MET A 1 -28.47 0.07 -2.59
C MET A 1 -28.23 -1.04 -1.57
N SER A 2 -27.10 -0.99 -0.90
CA SER A 2 -26.87 -2.01 0.11
C SER A 2 -27.80 -1.82 1.30
N ASN A 3 -28.39 -2.89 1.75
CA ASN A 3 -29.23 -2.89 2.95
C ASN A 3 -28.29 -2.98 4.16
N LEU A 4 -28.29 -1.96 4.99
CA LEU A 4 -27.43 -1.90 6.19
C LEU A 4 -27.72 -3.01 7.20
N SER A 5 -28.90 -3.64 7.11
CA SER A 5 -29.24 -4.78 7.96
C SER A 5 -28.66 -6.11 7.45
N ASN A 6 -28.16 -6.14 6.19
CA ASN A 6 -27.56 -7.33 5.63
C ASN A 6 -26.06 -7.37 5.98
N ASN A 7 -25.64 -8.46 6.60
CA ASN A 7 -24.25 -8.69 6.87
C ASN A 7 -23.56 -9.21 5.60
N ARG A 8 -22.78 -8.35 4.94
CA ARG A 8 -22.03 -8.69 3.73
C ARG A 8 -20.79 -9.53 4.04
N LEU A 9 -20.26 -9.38 5.25
CA LEU A 9 -19.10 -10.10 5.72
C LEU A 9 -19.53 -11.04 6.83
N ASN A 10 -19.55 -12.31 6.55
CA ASN A 10 -19.76 -13.32 7.58
C ASN A 10 -18.61 -14.32 7.48
N THR A 11 -17.41 -13.80 7.75
CA THR A 11 -16.21 -14.56 7.58
C THR A 11 -15.23 -14.29 8.70
N THR A 12 -14.42 -15.28 8.98
CA THR A 12 -13.31 -15.18 9.90
C THR A 12 -12.06 -15.73 9.24
N VAL A 13 -10.91 -15.32 9.74
CA VAL A 13 -9.62 -15.77 9.23
C VAL A 13 -8.96 -16.64 10.30
N THR A 14 -8.54 -17.84 9.92
CA THR A 14 -7.87 -18.73 10.86
C THR A 14 -6.48 -18.21 11.25
N ALA A 15 -5.97 -18.69 12.39
CA ALA A 15 -4.62 -18.34 12.82
C ALA A 15 -3.57 -18.78 11.78
N ALA A 16 -3.78 -19.92 11.14
CA ALA A 16 -2.89 -20.39 10.08
C ALA A 16 -2.90 -19.48 8.86
N GLN A 17 -4.07 -18.97 8.47
CA GLN A 17 -4.19 -18.01 7.37
C GLN A 17 -3.49 -16.68 7.70
N ILE A 18 -3.64 -16.18 8.91
CA ILE A 18 -2.95 -14.97 9.37
C ILE A 18 -1.43 -15.17 9.32
N THR A 19 -0.94 -16.30 9.79
CA THR A 19 0.49 -16.62 9.73
C THR A 19 0.99 -16.67 8.30
N ALA A 20 0.22 -17.28 7.40
CA ALA A 20 0.57 -17.38 5.98
C ALA A 20 0.66 -15.98 5.33
N VAL A 21 -0.28 -15.09 5.65
CA VAL A 21 -0.26 -13.71 5.15
C VAL A 21 0.96 -12.95 5.67
N LYS A 22 1.25 -13.07 6.95
CA LYS A 22 2.45 -12.44 7.55
C LYS A 22 3.74 -12.96 6.90
N THR A 23 3.81 -14.26 6.64
CA THR A 23 4.96 -14.86 5.94
C THR A 23 5.09 -14.33 4.52
N ALA A 24 3.97 -14.15 3.81
CA ALA A 24 3.99 -13.58 2.47
C ALA A 24 4.53 -12.14 2.48
N LEU A 25 4.14 -11.33 3.48
CA LEU A 25 4.68 -9.97 3.65
C LEU A 25 6.18 -10.00 3.92
N GLN A 26 6.65 -10.93 4.75
CA GLN A 26 8.08 -11.12 4.99
C GLN A 26 8.83 -11.54 3.72
N THR A 27 8.21 -12.36 2.89
CA THR A 27 8.79 -12.80 1.61
C THR A 27 9.06 -11.60 0.70
N ILE A 28 8.22 -10.58 0.73
CA ILE A 28 8.46 -9.34 0.00
C ILE A 28 9.80 -8.72 0.44
N SER A 29 10.01 -8.56 1.73
CA SER A 29 11.24 -8.01 2.27
C SER A 29 12.47 -8.87 1.96
N THR A 30 12.30 -10.17 1.95
CA THR A 30 13.39 -11.12 1.63
C THR A 30 13.83 -10.98 0.18
N ASN A 31 12.88 -10.77 -0.74
CA ASN A 31 13.18 -10.61 -2.17
C ASN A 31 13.59 -9.18 -2.54
N LEU A 32 13.31 -8.21 -1.68
CA LEU A 32 13.67 -6.81 -1.85
C LEU A 32 14.51 -6.35 -0.64
N PRO A 33 15.72 -6.93 -0.44
CA PRO A 33 16.49 -6.68 0.77
C PRO A 33 17.08 -5.26 0.83
N PHE A 34 17.02 -4.53 -0.28
CA PHE A 34 17.50 -3.15 -0.38
C PHE A 34 16.46 -2.11 0.07
N LEU A 35 15.23 -2.53 0.39
CA LEU A 35 14.21 -1.59 0.85
C LEU A 35 14.71 -0.82 2.07
N THR A 36 14.56 0.50 2.03
CA THR A 36 15.04 1.39 3.08
C THR A 36 13.98 2.42 3.42
N GLY A 37 13.98 2.88 4.67
CA GLY A 37 13.18 4.00 5.09
C GLY A 37 13.99 5.29 5.03
N LEU A 38 13.32 6.38 4.70
CA LEU A 38 13.91 7.71 4.73
C LEU A 38 13.28 8.52 5.85
N THR A 39 14.07 9.32 6.54
CA THR A 39 13.56 10.32 7.47
C THR A 39 12.85 11.42 6.69
N THR A 40 12.05 12.23 7.38
CA THR A 40 11.40 13.39 6.76
C THR A 40 12.42 14.34 6.17
N GLU A 41 13.52 14.60 6.89
CA GLU A 41 14.59 15.49 6.45
C GLU A 41 15.30 14.95 5.21
N GLU A 42 15.61 13.66 5.20
CA GLU A 42 16.22 13.02 4.04
C GLU A 42 15.31 13.10 2.82
N ARG A 43 14.00 12.87 3.01
CA ARG A 43 13.02 12.92 1.91
C ARG A 43 12.91 14.31 1.33
N ILE A 44 12.92 15.35 2.17
CA ILE A 44 12.86 16.76 1.75
C ILE A 44 14.13 17.14 0.98
N ALA A 45 15.28 16.59 1.37
CA ALA A 45 16.56 16.89 0.76
C ALA A 45 16.72 16.31 -0.65
N LEU A 46 15.91 15.30 -1.00
CA LEU A 46 15.96 14.71 -2.34
C LEU A 46 15.32 15.64 -3.37
N PRO A 47 15.86 15.69 -4.60
CA PRO A 47 15.21 16.44 -5.69
C PRO A 47 13.78 15.98 -5.91
N ALA A 48 12.87 16.93 -6.12
CA ALA A 48 11.48 16.59 -6.44
C ALA A 48 11.40 15.92 -7.81
N ILE A 49 10.75 14.77 -7.88
CA ILE A 49 10.61 13.99 -9.10
C ILE A 49 9.11 13.88 -9.43
N ASN A 50 8.76 14.19 -10.66
CA ASN A 50 7.41 14.03 -11.19
C ASN A 50 7.46 13.31 -12.54
N VAL A 51 6.30 13.13 -13.17
CA VAL A 51 6.19 12.42 -14.47
C VAL A 51 7.07 13.07 -15.56
N ASN A 52 7.14 14.40 -15.57
CA ASN A 52 7.97 15.12 -16.56
C ASN A 52 9.46 14.86 -16.31
N ASN A 53 9.88 14.81 -15.07
CA ASN A 53 11.26 14.50 -14.71
C ASN A 53 11.64 13.07 -15.08
N LYS A 54 10.69 12.13 -14.98
CA LYS A 54 10.91 10.74 -15.41
C LYS A 54 11.19 10.68 -16.90
N ALA A 55 10.36 11.33 -17.72
CA ALA A 55 10.55 11.39 -19.16
C ALA A 55 11.90 12.02 -19.53
N PHE A 56 12.25 13.12 -18.89
CA PHE A 56 13.55 13.76 -19.06
C PHE A 56 14.70 12.81 -18.73
N THR A 57 14.58 12.08 -17.64
CA THR A 57 15.60 11.12 -17.19
C THR A 57 15.75 9.98 -18.20
N GLU A 58 14.65 9.44 -18.72
CA GLU A 58 14.67 8.41 -19.76
C GLU A 58 15.38 8.89 -21.02
N ASP A 59 15.05 10.09 -21.47
CA ASP A 59 15.67 10.69 -22.66
C ASP A 59 17.17 10.94 -22.45
N ALA A 60 17.56 11.41 -21.27
CA ALA A 60 18.95 11.63 -20.93
C ALA A 60 19.74 10.33 -20.92
N ILE A 61 19.18 9.26 -20.38
CA ILE A 61 19.81 7.94 -20.35
C ILE A 61 19.98 7.42 -21.78
N ASN A 62 18.95 7.51 -22.61
CA ASN A 62 19.01 7.08 -24.00
C ASN A 62 20.08 7.85 -24.78
N ALA A 63 20.16 9.16 -24.59
CA ALA A 63 21.19 9.99 -25.20
C ALA A 63 22.59 9.58 -24.75
N ALA A 64 22.76 9.30 -23.44
CA ALA A 64 24.03 8.88 -22.87
C ALA A 64 24.48 7.51 -23.40
N VAL A 65 23.56 6.56 -23.55
CA VAL A 65 23.86 5.23 -24.10
C VAL A 65 24.33 5.34 -25.54
N ASN A 66 23.73 6.24 -26.33
CA ASN A 66 24.06 6.40 -27.75
C ASN A 66 25.30 7.23 -27.98
N ASN A 67 25.77 8.00 -27.00
CA ASN A 67 26.90 8.93 -27.14
C ASN A 67 27.85 8.82 -25.94
N THR A 68 28.26 7.61 -25.59
CA THR A 68 29.11 7.35 -24.43
C THR A 68 30.41 8.15 -24.43
N ALA A 69 30.99 8.43 -25.59
CA ALA A 69 32.23 9.20 -25.70
C ALA A 69 32.07 10.66 -25.25
N LEU A 70 30.87 11.19 -25.23
CA LEU A 70 30.57 12.57 -24.85
C LEU A 70 30.17 12.70 -23.37
N ILE A 71 30.06 11.59 -22.67
CA ILE A 71 29.60 11.58 -21.28
C ILE A 71 30.79 11.76 -20.33
N PRO A 72 30.69 12.67 -19.36
CA PRO A 72 31.75 12.82 -18.35
C PRO A 72 32.02 11.50 -17.63
N SER A 73 33.28 11.24 -17.32
CA SER A 73 33.71 9.99 -16.68
C SER A 73 33.11 9.74 -15.29
N TYR A 74 32.65 10.80 -14.63
CA TYR A 74 32.00 10.67 -13.31
C TYR A 74 30.54 10.27 -13.39
N VAL A 75 29.95 10.22 -14.60
CA VAL A 75 28.58 9.77 -14.82
C VAL A 75 28.61 8.28 -15.16
N ASN A 76 27.97 7.48 -14.31
CA ASN A 76 27.88 6.03 -14.53
C ASN A 76 26.54 5.72 -15.21
N VAL A 77 26.56 5.54 -16.53
CA VAL A 77 25.37 5.26 -17.33
C VAL A 77 24.70 3.94 -16.93
N PRO A 78 25.43 2.82 -16.72
CA PRO A 78 24.81 1.59 -16.25
C PRO A 78 24.07 1.77 -14.91
N ASN A 79 24.59 2.54 -13.98
CA ASN A 79 23.91 2.82 -12.71
C ASN A 79 22.62 3.62 -12.93
N MET A 80 22.65 4.60 -13.84
CA MET A 80 21.45 5.36 -14.20
C MET A 80 20.37 4.45 -14.75
N GLN A 81 20.73 3.53 -15.64
CA GLN A 81 19.81 2.55 -16.22
C GLN A 81 19.23 1.63 -15.14
N ASN A 82 20.07 1.15 -14.24
CA ASN A 82 19.63 0.28 -13.15
C ASN A 82 18.65 1.00 -12.22
N ASP A 83 18.93 2.25 -11.88
CA ASP A 83 18.06 3.04 -11.01
C ASP A 83 16.70 3.31 -11.67
N LEU A 84 16.69 3.60 -12.95
CA LEU A 84 15.44 3.80 -13.69
C LEU A 84 14.63 2.51 -13.78
N THR A 85 15.29 1.38 -14.04
CA THR A 85 14.65 0.07 -14.07
C THR A 85 14.06 -0.26 -12.71
N LEU A 86 14.81 -0.04 -11.64
CA LEU A 86 14.33 -0.27 -10.28
C LEU A 86 13.12 0.60 -9.96
N PHE A 87 13.16 1.88 -10.32
CA PHE A 87 12.04 2.79 -10.13
C PHE A 87 10.77 2.25 -10.79
N THR A 88 10.89 1.83 -12.05
CA THR A 88 9.75 1.29 -12.81
C THR A 88 9.20 0.01 -12.18
N GLN A 89 10.09 -0.88 -11.76
CA GLN A 89 9.70 -2.13 -11.10
C GLN A 89 9.00 -1.88 -9.76
N LEU A 90 9.54 -0.97 -8.95
CA LEU A 90 8.94 -0.61 -7.67
C LEU A 90 7.58 0.09 -7.86
N ASP A 91 7.45 0.93 -8.87
CA ASP A 91 6.20 1.61 -9.19
C ASP A 91 5.07 0.61 -9.46
N GLU A 92 5.35 -0.44 -10.22
CA GLU A 92 4.42 -1.52 -10.51
C GLU A 92 4.01 -2.26 -9.23
N ILE A 93 4.98 -2.60 -8.38
CA ILE A 93 4.72 -3.29 -7.11
C ILE A 93 3.94 -2.40 -6.16
N ILE A 94 4.29 -1.12 -6.07
CA ILE A 94 3.59 -0.14 -5.23
C ILE A 94 2.11 -0.07 -5.61
N LEU A 95 1.79 -0.07 -6.89
CA LEU A 95 0.40 -0.06 -7.35
C LEU A 95 -0.37 -1.27 -6.83
N LEU A 96 0.22 -2.46 -6.93
CA LEU A 96 -0.40 -3.70 -6.45
C LEU A 96 -0.59 -3.70 -4.93
N VAL A 97 0.41 -3.22 -4.19
CA VAL A 97 0.34 -3.11 -2.72
C VAL A 97 -0.72 -2.10 -2.30
N LYS A 98 -0.81 -0.96 -2.97
CA LYS A 98 -1.85 0.04 -2.70
C LYS A 98 -3.25 -0.51 -2.92
N GLN A 99 -3.46 -1.22 -4.02
CA GLN A 99 -4.76 -1.84 -4.31
C GLN A 99 -5.15 -2.83 -3.21
N LEU A 100 -4.20 -3.65 -2.76
CA LEU A 100 -4.44 -4.60 -1.69
C LEU A 100 -4.74 -3.88 -0.36
N LEU A 101 -4.00 -2.84 -0.05
CA LEU A 101 -4.22 -2.03 1.16
C LEU A 101 -5.61 -1.40 1.16
N GLU A 102 -6.03 -0.81 0.05
CA GLU A 102 -7.37 -0.23 -0.10
C GLU A 102 -8.47 -1.27 0.15
N GLN A 103 -8.33 -2.45 -0.43
CA GLN A 103 -9.29 -3.53 -0.23
C GLN A 103 -9.35 -3.99 1.23
N GLN A 104 -8.21 -4.06 1.90
CA GLN A 104 -8.14 -4.43 3.32
C GLN A 104 -8.77 -3.36 4.19
N GLU A 105 -8.49 -2.09 3.92
CA GLU A 105 -9.07 -0.98 4.68
C GLU A 105 -10.58 -0.91 4.51
N ASP A 106 -11.08 -1.07 3.28
CA ASP A 106 -12.50 -1.07 2.99
C ASP A 106 -13.21 -2.24 3.68
N THR A 107 -12.59 -3.42 3.66
CA THR A 107 -13.13 -4.61 4.32
C THR A 107 -13.17 -4.44 5.84
N GLN A 108 -12.10 -3.87 6.41
CA GLN A 108 -12.05 -3.58 7.84
C GLN A 108 -13.14 -2.58 8.24
N LEU A 109 -13.32 -1.53 7.45
CA LEU A 109 -14.35 -0.52 7.69
C LEU A 109 -15.74 -1.15 7.64
N LEU A 110 -15.99 -2.01 6.63
CA LEU A 110 -17.27 -2.70 6.49
C LEU A 110 -17.54 -3.61 7.69
N ALA A 111 -16.55 -4.38 8.13
CA ALA A 111 -16.68 -5.26 9.30
C ALA A 111 -17.01 -4.47 10.56
N LEU A 112 -16.32 -3.36 10.80
CA LEU A 112 -16.55 -2.51 11.95
C LEU A 112 -17.95 -1.87 11.88
N SER A 113 -18.37 -1.41 10.72
CA SER A 113 -19.67 -0.80 10.51
C SER A 113 -20.81 -1.79 10.80
N GLU A 114 -20.67 -3.03 10.34
CA GLU A 114 -21.66 -4.08 10.59
C GLU A 114 -21.74 -4.40 12.09
N GLU A 115 -20.60 -4.49 12.75
CA GLU A 115 -20.55 -4.71 14.19
C GLU A 115 -21.17 -3.55 14.97
N TYR A 116 -20.85 -2.33 14.57
CA TYR A 116 -21.40 -1.13 15.21
C TYR A 116 -22.92 -1.07 15.07
N THR A 117 -23.45 -1.38 13.91
CA THR A 117 -24.90 -1.45 13.69
C THR A 117 -25.56 -2.49 14.59
N SER A 118 -24.95 -3.66 14.71
CA SER A 118 -25.42 -4.71 15.63
C SER A 118 -25.36 -4.27 17.08
N ALA A 119 -24.27 -3.62 17.49
CA ALA A 119 -24.09 -3.12 18.85
C ALA A 119 -25.14 -2.06 19.19
N LEU A 120 -25.48 -1.18 18.27
CA LEU A 120 -26.55 -0.19 18.44
C LEU A 120 -27.89 -0.87 18.66
N ALA A 121 -28.20 -1.92 17.91
CA ALA A 121 -29.44 -2.68 18.04
C ALA A 121 -29.53 -3.35 19.43
N VAL A 122 -28.45 -3.97 19.89
CA VAL A 122 -28.39 -4.58 21.23
C VAL A 122 -28.57 -3.52 22.32
N ASN A 123 -27.88 -2.40 22.20
CA ASN A 123 -27.98 -1.30 23.17
C ASN A 123 -29.41 -0.74 23.24
N LYS A 124 -30.06 -0.59 22.08
CA LYS A 124 -31.44 -0.14 22.01
C LYS A 124 -32.40 -1.11 22.71
N LEU A 125 -32.21 -2.41 22.52
CA LEU A 125 -33.00 -3.45 23.18
C LEU A 125 -32.80 -3.40 24.68
N ASN A 126 -31.56 -3.25 25.18
CA ASN A 126 -31.26 -3.12 26.57
C ASN A 126 -31.90 -1.87 27.19
N GLY A 127 -31.86 -0.75 26.48
CA GLY A 127 -32.51 0.48 26.89
C GLY A 127 -34.02 0.32 27.01
N SER A 128 -34.66 -0.31 26.00
CA SER A 128 -36.09 -0.58 26.00
C SER A 128 -36.48 -1.53 27.14
N ALA A 129 -35.69 -2.56 27.41
CA ALA A 129 -35.93 -3.49 28.51
C ALA A 129 -35.85 -2.79 29.87
N ALA A 130 -34.87 -1.92 30.03
CA ALA A 130 -34.73 -1.13 31.28
C ALA A 130 -35.90 -0.17 31.46
N ASP A 131 -36.33 0.51 30.41
CA ASP A 131 -37.47 1.42 30.41
C ASP A 131 -38.76 0.70 30.75
N ALA A 132 -38.91 -0.56 30.37
CA ALA A 132 -40.07 -1.39 30.71
C ALA A 132 -39.97 -2.02 32.10
N GLY A 133 -38.92 -1.73 32.88
CA GLY A 133 -38.74 -2.31 34.20
C GLY A 133 -38.27 -3.76 34.18
N VAL A 134 -37.78 -4.25 33.07
CA VAL A 134 -37.23 -5.59 32.91
C VAL A 134 -35.72 -5.52 33.22
N HIS A 135 -35.29 -6.23 34.24
CA HIS A 135 -33.92 -6.22 34.68
C HIS A 135 -33.28 -7.59 34.57
#